data_df33ebb786e3ef3521b4d113520543df
#
_entry.id   df33ebb786e3ef3521b4d113520543df
#
_cell.length_a   1.000
_cell.length_b   1.000
_cell.length_c   1.000
_cell.angle_alpha   90.00
_cell.angle_beta   90.00
_cell.angle_gamma   90.00
#
_symmetry.space_group_name_H-M   'P 1'
#
loop_
_entity.id
_entity.type
_entity.pdbx_description
1 polymer ?
#
loop_
_entity_poly.entity_id
_entity_poly.type
_entity_poly.pdbx_seq_one_letter_code
_entity_poly.pdbx_strand_id
1 'polypeptide(L)'
;MDISYSGKTNFKIKTKTGIVTTDAGAVTIAHKGGVGEDFTITAPGEYEVEGISVFGYAAEEATVYIIQAEDLRVLYLGEIAKMPSEKLVTELENIDVVAVPVDTLGAKEAGEVVAKLEPYYVLPYGENIAKFVASYEHGSRTVKSLSLSKLTLPEDVTEVIVFE
;
A
#
# COMPACT_ATOMS: atom_id res chain seq x y z
N MET A 1 8.36 4.08 -10.51
CA MET A 1 7.08 4.22 -9.74
C MET A 1 7.24 5.36 -8.75
N ASP A 2 6.26 6.25 -8.68
CA ASP A 2 6.26 7.36 -7.72
C ASP A 2 4.97 7.30 -6.90
N ILE A 3 5.11 7.29 -5.57
CA ILE A 3 3.99 7.23 -4.62
C ILE A 3 3.90 8.56 -3.89
N SER A 4 2.71 9.13 -3.84
CA SER A 4 2.37 10.29 -3.03
C SER A 4 1.10 10.03 -2.23
N TYR A 5 0.91 10.81 -1.15
CA TYR A 5 -0.22 10.68 -0.25
C TYR A 5 -0.89 12.03 -0.07
N SER A 6 -2.21 12.06 -0.12
CA SER A 6 -3.00 13.28 0.00
C SER A 6 -3.92 13.32 1.22
N GLY A 7 -3.69 12.41 2.17
CA GLY A 7 -4.44 12.35 3.41
C GLY A 7 -5.52 11.26 3.45
N LYS A 8 -6.00 10.91 4.62
CA LYS A 8 -6.97 9.84 4.88
C LYS A 8 -6.51 8.49 4.34
N THR A 9 -7.16 7.98 3.31
CA THR A 9 -6.88 6.71 2.64
C THR A 9 -6.33 6.88 1.22
N ASN A 10 -5.99 8.12 0.85
CA ASN A 10 -5.75 8.50 -0.54
C ASN A 10 -4.26 8.49 -0.90
N PHE A 11 -3.84 7.44 -1.58
CA PHE A 11 -2.55 7.34 -2.25
C PHE A 11 -2.70 7.57 -3.74
N LYS A 12 -1.66 8.10 -4.36
CA LYS A 12 -1.52 8.20 -5.80
C LYS A 12 -0.21 7.55 -6.22
N ILE A 13 -0.31 6.52 -7.04
CA ILE A 13 0.83 5.76 -7.55
C ILE A 13 0.94 6.03 -9.05
N LYS A 14 1.98 6.73 -9.44
CA LYS A 14 2.29 6.98 -10.86
C LYS A 14 3.23 5.90 -11.36
N THR A 15 2.83 5.25 -12.44
CA THR A 15 3.63 4.26 -13.15
C THR A 15 4.00 4.76 -14.55
N LYS A 16 4.75 3.98 -15.30
CA LYS A 16 5.09 4.29 -16.69
C LYS A 16 3.86 4.32 -17.60
N THR A 17 2.83 3.52 -17.29
CA THR A 17 1.67 3.28 -18.17
C THR A 17 0.36 3.88 -17.67
N GLY A 18 0.24 4.12 -16.37
CA GLY A 18 -1.01 4.64 -15.80
C GLY A 18 -0.83 5.24 -14.42
N ILE A 19 -1.95 5.66 -13.85
CA ILE A 19 -2.01 6.23 -12.50
C ILE A 19 -3.01 5.41 -11.70
N VAL A 20 -2.59 4.96 -10.52
CA VAL A 20 -3.46 4.27 -9.57
C VAL A 20 -3.75 5.21 -8.41
N THR A 21 -5.01 5.32 -8.04
CA THR A 21 -5.43 6.04 -6.82
C THR A 21 -6.20 5.10 -5.90
N THR A 22 -6.04 5.30 -4.60
CA THR A 22 -6.79 4.56 -3.59
C THR A 22 -7.73 5.49 -2.84
N ASP A 23 -8.87 4.96 -2.42
CA ASP A 23 -9.81 5.66 -1.56
C ASP A 23 -10.66 4.65 -0.78
N ALA A 24 -10.56 4.67 0.55
CA ALA A 24 -11.26 3.76 1.46
C ALA A 24 -11.11 2.28 1.04
N GLY A 25 -12.10 1.67 0.47
CA GLY A 25 -12.06 0.28 0.02
C GLY A 25 -11.92 0.12 -1.50
N ALA A 26 -11.50 1.16 -2.24
CA ALA A 26 -11.46 1.17 -3.69
C ALA A 26 -10.06 1.46 -4.24
N VAL A 27 -9.78 0.89 -5.41
CA VAL A 27 -8.59 1.19 -6.22
C VAL A 27 -9.07 1.59 -7.62
N THR A 28 -8.61 2.75 -8.09
CA THR A 28 -8.97 3.25 -9.42
C THR A 28 -7.73 3.35 -10.29
N ILE A 29 -7.79 2.81 -11.50
CA ILE A 29 -6.73 2.90 -12.50
C ILE A 29 -7.17 3.86 -13.58
N ALA A 30 -6.39 4.94 -13.77
CA ALA A 30 -6.57 5.93 -14.82
C ALA A 30 -5.49 5.78 -15.88
N HIS A 31 -5.86 6.01 -17.14
CA HIS A 31 -4.91 6.00 -18.25
C HIS A 31 -3.92 7.17 -18.17
N LYS A 32 -2.69 6.93 -18.51
CA LYS A 32 -1.69 7.99 -18.65
C LYS A 32 -2.08 8.91 -19.82
N GLY A 33 -2.20 10.21 -19.52
CA GLY A 33 -2.63 11.20 -20.52
C GLY A 33 -4.13 11.49 -20.53
N GLY A 34 -4.91 10.86 -19.66
CA GLY A 34 -6.34 11.16 -19.47
C GLY A 34 -7.25 10.75 -20.63
N VAL A 35 -6.81 9.81 -21.46
CA VAL A 35 -7.61 9.26 -22.58
C VAL A 35 -8.23 7.93 -22.15
N GLY A 36 -9.54 7.83 -22.17
CA GLY A 36 -10.32 6.67 -21.75
C GLY A 36 -11.02 6.87 -20.41
N GLU A 37 -11.85 5.91 -20.03
CA GLU A 37 -12.56 5.91 -18.76
C GLU A 37 -11.67 5.30 -17.66
N ASP A 38 -11.77 5.85 -16.44
CA ASP A 38 -11.12 5.28 -15.26
C ASP A 38 -11.78 3.95 -14.91
N PHE A 39 -10.97 3.00 -14.46
CA PHE A 39 -11.42 1.69 -14.03
C PHE A 39 -11.34 1.58 -12.50
N THR A 40 -12.50 1.44 -11.84
CA THR A 40 -12.59 1.37 -10.38
C THR A 40 -12.86 -0.06 -9.91
N ILE A 41 -12.06 -0.53 -8.97
CA ILE A 41 -12.10 -1.87 -8.37
C ILE A 41 -12.56 -1.74 -6.93
N THR A 42 -13.64 -2.44 -6.57
CA THR A 42 -14.24 -2.41 -5.22
C THR A 42 -14.46 -3.80 -4.63
N ALA A 43 -14.09 -4.86 -5.34
CA ALA A 43 -14.34 -6.24 -4.95
C ALA A 43 -13.09 -7.11 -5.08
N PRO A 44 -13.01 -8.23 -4.34
CA PRO A 44 -11.96 -9.24 -4.54
C PRO A 44 -11.94 -9.74 -5.98
N GLY A 45 -10.77 -10.11 -6.46
CA GLY A 45 -10.56 -10.64 -7.80
C GLY A 45 -9.21 -10.25 -8.38
N GLU A 46 -9.00 -10.63 -9.61
CA GLU A 46 -7.79 -10.29 -10.38
C GLU A 46 -8.15 -9.38 -11.54
N TYR A 47 -7.43 -8.28 -11.65
CA TYR A 47 -7.69 -7.24 -12.65
C TYR A 47 -6.38 -6.82 -13.31
N GLU A 48 -6.43 -6.52 -14.61
CA GLU A 48 -5.30 -5.93 -15.31
C GLU A 48 -5.78 -4.83 -16.25
N VAL A 49 -5.23 -3.64 -16.09
CA VAL A 49 -5.50 -2.46 -16.93
C VAL A 49 -4.19 -1.72 -17.18
N GLU A 50 -3.87 -1.45 -18.43
CA GLU A 50 -2.67 -0.67 -18.82
C GLU A 50 -1.35 -1.26 -18.28
N GLY A 51 -1.24 -2.58 -18.20
CA GLY A 51 -0.05 -3.25 -17.67
C GLY A 51 0.09 -3.14 -16.14
N ILE A 52 -0.94 -2.67 -15.45
CA ILE A 52 -1.04 -2.64 -14.00
C ILE A 52 -1.96 -3.78 -13.57
N SER A 53 -1.45 -4.68 -12.74
CA SER A 53 -2.23 -5.77 -12.17
C SER A 53 -2.68 -5.40 -10.76
N VAL A 54 -3.93 -5.69 -10.44
CA VAL A 54 -4.48 -5.51 -9.10
C VAL A 54 -5.10 -6.81 -8.63
N PHE A 55 -4.66 -7.29 -7.48
CA PHE A 55 -5.18 -8.50 -6.84
C PHE A 55 -5.92 -8.10 -5.57
N GLY A 56 -7.24 -8.27 -5.56
CA GLY A 56 -8.09 -8.00 -4.40
C GLY A 56 -8.36 -9.27 -3.61
N TYR A 57 -8.17 -9.20 -2.29
CA TYR A 57 -8.42 -10.30 -1.35
C TYR A 57 -9.43 -9.88 -0.30
N ALA A 58 -10.38 -10.75 0.00
CA ALA A 58 -11.33 -10.53 1.08
C ALA A 58 -10.62 -10.64 2.45
N ALA A 59 -10.80 -9.62 3.30
CA ALA A 59 -10.29 -9.56 4.66
C ALA A 59 -11.44 -9.19 5.61
N GLU A 60 -12.23 -10.19 6.00
CA GLU A 60 -13.50 -10.03 6.75
C GLU A 60 -14.49 -9.10 6.00
N GLU A 61 -14.74 -7.89 6.52
CA GLU A 61 -15.68 -6.93 5.92
C GLU A 61 -15.01 -5.94 4.94
N ALA A 62 -13.72 -6.11 4.68
CA ALA A 62 -12.94 -5.24 3.81
C ALA A 62 -12.28 -6.02 2.66
N THR A 63 -11.76 -5.31 1.69
CA THR A 63 -10.90 -5.84 0.63
C THR A 63 -9.53 -5.20 0.73
N VAL A 64 -8.48 -6.01 0.69
CA VAL A 64 -7.10 -5.54 0.60
C VAL A 64 -6.58 -5.78 -0.81
N TYR A 65 -5.68 -4.95 -1.29
CA TYR A 65 -5.25 -4.97 -2.68
C TYR A 65 -3.73 -5.02 -2.81
N ILE A 66 -3.22 -5.91 -3.65
CA ILE A 66 -1.86 -5.84 -4.16
C ILE A 66 -1.91 -5.13 -5.52
N ILE A 67 -1.20 -4.02 -5.63
CA ILE A 67 -1.03 -3.27 -6.88
C ILE A 67 0.37 -3.61 -7.41
N GLN A 68 0.41 -4.24 -8.57
CA GLN A 68 1.66 -4.71 -9.18
C GLN A 68 1.93 -3.96 -10.48
N ALA A 69 3.05 -3.28 -10.55
CA ALA A 69 3.53 -2.60 -11.74
C ALA A 69 5.06 -2.42 -11.64
N GLU A 70 5.76 -2.41 -12.77
CA GLU A 70 7.21 -2.16 -12.83
C GLU A 70 8.03 -3.10 -11.93
N ASP A 71 7.64 -4.36 -11.83
CA ASP A 71 8.21 -5.39 -10.97
C ASP A 71 8.11 -5.10 -9.45
N LEU A 72 7.29 -4.15 -9.06
CA LEU A 72 7.02 -3.78 -7.66
C LEU A 72 5.62 -4.22 -7.24
N ARG A 73 5.49 -4.65 -6.00
CA ARG A 73 4.23 -5.07 -5.38
C ARG A 73 3.93 -4.18 -4.19
N VAL A 74 2.86 -3.38 -4.30
CA VAL A 74 2.37 -2.47 -3.26
C VAL A 74 1.10 -3.06 -2.65
N LEU A 75 1.13 -3.37 -1.37
CA LEU A 75 -0.05 -3.81 -0.64
C LEU A 75 -0.74 -2.60 -0.01
N TYR A 76 -2.00 -2.42 -0.35
CA TYR A 76 -2.88 -1.42 0.25
C TYR A 76 -3.93 -2.10 1.12
N LEU A 77 -3.92 -1.82 2.41
CA LEU A 77 -4.78 -2.49 3.40
C LEU A 77 -6.12 -1.79 3.61
N GLY A 78 -6.39 -0.68 2.92
CA GLY A 78 -7.66 0.02 3.03
C GLY A 78 -7.97 0.48 4.46
N GLU A 79 -9.12 0.13 4.96
CA GLU A 79 -9.57 0.47 6.31
C GLU A 79 -9.80 -0.79 7.17
N ILE A 80 -8.94 -1.82 7.01
CA ILE A 80 -9.04 -3.01 7.86
C ILE A 80 -8.93 -2.61 9.34
N ALA A 81 -9.79 -3.21 10.16
CA ALA A 81 -9.83 -2.96 11.60
C ALA A 81 -9.32 -4.15 12.44
N LYS A 82 -8.97 -5.25 11.80
CA LYS A 82 -8.47 -6.47 12.42
C LYS A 82 -7.31 -7.03 11.63
N MET A 83 -6.44 -7.77 12.34
CA MET A 83 -5.34 -8.50 11.71
C MET A 83 -5.86 -9.43 10.62
N PRO A 84 -5.23 -9.44 9.43
CA PRO A 84 -5.52 -10.45 8.43
C PRO A 84 -5.29 -11.86 8.98
N SER A 85 -6.08 -12.82 8.52
CA SER A 85 -5.88 -14.23 8.89
C SER A 85 -4.49 -14.72 8.44
N GLU A 86 -3.96 -15.74 9.11
CA GLU A 86 -2.67 -16.33 8.71
C GLU A 86 -2.71 -16.89 7.29
N LYS A 87 -3.86 -17.43 6.87
CA LYS A 87 -4.08 -17.89 5.50
C LYS A 87 -3.91 -16.73 4.51
N LEU A 88 -4.53 -15.57 4.77
CA LEU A 88 -4.42 -14.39 3.93
C LEU A 88 -2.98 -13.86 3.91
N VAL A 89 -2.32 -13.75 5.07
CA VAL A 89 -0.92 -13.31 5.15
C VAL A 89 -0.01 -14.21 4.30
N THR A 90 -0.25 -15.52 4.29
CA THR A 90 0.50 -16.45 3.44
C THR A 90 0.27 -16.20 1.95
N GLU A 91 -0.92 -15.77 1.55
CA GLU A 91 -1.24 -15.40 0.17
C GLU A 91 -0.62 -14.05 -0.26
N LEU A 92 -0.36 -13.16 0.71
CA LEU A 92 0.24 -11.84 0.49
C LEU A 92 1.77 -11.93 0.45
N GLU A 93 2.32 -12.61 -0.54
CA GLU A 93 3.76 -12.86 -0.68
C GLU A 93 4.48 -11.76 -1.46
N ASN A 94 5.77 -11.62 -1.18
CA ASN A 94 6.70 -10.76 -1.93
C ASN A 94 6.24 -9.29 -2.01
N ILE A 95 5.79 -8.75 -0.88
CA ILE A 95 5.37 -7.36 -0.80
C ILE A 95 6.59 -6.46 -0.67
N ASP A 96 6.76 -5.54 -1.60
CA ASP A 96 7.85 -4.54 -1.57
C ASP A 96 7.47 -3.34 -0.70
N VAL A 97 6.20 -2.90 -0.78
CA VAL A 97 5.68 -1.74 -0.05
C VAL A 97 4.34 -2.11 0.58
N VAL A 98 4.14 -1.77 1.85
CA VAL A 98 2.84 -1.89 2.52
C VAL A 98 2.34 -0.53 2.99
N ALA A 99 1.13 -0.15 2.58
CA ALA A 99 0.39 0.96 3.13
C ALA A 99 -0.54 0.45 4.24
N VAL A 100 -0.33 0.91 5.47
CA VAL A 100 -0.98 0.36 6.68
C VAL A 100 -1.81 1.41 7.41
N PRO A 101 -3.11 1.12 7.69
CA PRO A 101 -4.01 2.03 8.40
C PRO A 101 -3.77 1.97 9.91
N VAL A 102 -3.08 2.96 10.45
CA VAL A 102 -2.70 2.95 11.88
C VAL A 102 -3.86 3.35 12.81
N ASP A 103 -4.91 4.00 12.30
CA ASP A 103 -6.06 4.39 13.11
C ASP A 103 -7.05 3.25 13.29
N THR A 104 -7.41 2.57 12.23
CA THR A 104 -8.40 1.48 12.26
C THR A 104 -7.82 0.18 12.79
N LEU A 105 -6.58 -0.12 12.42
CA LEU A 105 -5.89 -1.35 12.82
C LEU A 105 -5.21 -1.22 14.20
N GLY A 106 -4.71 -0.02 14.53
CA GLY A 106 -3.92 0.22 15.72
C GLY A 106 -2.42 0.07 15.46
N ALA A 107 -1.61 0.80 16.24
CA ALA A 107 -0.15 0.84 16.06
C ALA A 107 0.51 -0.53 16.30
N LYS A 108 0.06 -1.27 17.31
CA LYS A 108 0.60 -2.59 17.64
C LYS A 108 0.33 -3.60 16.52
N GLU A 109 -0.92 -3.72 16.11
CA GLU A 109 -1.35 -4.63 15.05
C GLU A 109 -0.72 -4.26 13.70
N ALA A 110 -0.59 -2.97 13.41
CA ALA A 110 0.13 -2.49 12.23
C ALA A 110 1.59 -2.96 12.23
N GLY A 111 2.27 -2.87 13.38
CA GLY A 111 3.63 -3.40 13.56
C GLY A 111 3.72 -4.91 13.37
N GLU A 112 2.74 -5.66 13.83
CA GLU A 112 2.67 -7.12 13.65
C GLU A 112 2.49 -7.50 12.17
N VAL A 113 1.65 -6.77 11.43
CA VAL A 113 1.49 -6.98 9.97
C VAL A 113 2.81 -6.75 9.25
N VAL A 114 3.49 -5.66 9.56
CA VAL A 114 4.80 -5.34 8.98
C VAL A 114 5.82 -6.44 9.27
N ALA A 115 5.88 -6.91 10.51
CA ALA A 115 6.81 -7.98 10.90
C ALA A 115 6.54 -9.30 10.15
N LYS A 116 5.28 -9.61 9.85
CA LYS A 116 4.91 -10.83 9.10
C LYS A 116 5.19 -10.73 7.61
N LEU A 117 5.02 -9.54 7.02
CA LEU A 117 5.18 -9.32 5.57
C LEU A 117 6.61 -8.99 5.16
N GLU A 118 7.42 -8.48 6.08
CA GLU A 118 8.81 -8.08 5.85
C GLU A 118 9.01 -7.22 4.58
N PRO A 119 8.22 -6.13 4.40
CA PRO A 119 8.36 -5.27 3.24
C PRO A 119 9.62 -4.43 3.29
N TYR A 120 10.03 -3.86 2.18
CA TYR A 120 11.12 -2.87 2.15
C TYR A 120 10.66 -1.50 2.66
N TYR A 121 9.43 -1.10 2.32
CA TYR A 121 8.87 0.18 2.76
C TYR A 121 7.52 0.00 3.45
N VAL A 122 7.31 0.76 4.51
CA VAL A 122 6.04 0.88 5.22
C VAL A 122 5.54 2.30 5.10
N LEU A 123 4.31 2.47 4.65
CA LEU A 123 3.64 3.74 4.50
C LEU A 123 2.46 3.80 5.48
N PRO A 124 2.69 4.23 6.74
CA PRO A 124 1.59 4.38 7.69
C PRO A 124 0.70 5.55 7.28
N TYR A 125 -0.61 5.38 7.39
CA TYR A 125 -1.57 6.44 7.12
C TYR A 125 -2.69 6.52 8.16
N GLY A 126 -3.29 7.71 8.28
CA GLY A 126 -4.25 8.05 9.30
C GLY A 126 -3.79 9.26 10.12
N GLU A 127 -4.41 9.49 11.26
CA GLU A 127 -4.07 10.60 12.16
C GLU A 127 -3.00 10.22 13.19
N ASN A 128 -2.91 8.95 13.58
CA ASN A 128 -2.02 8.46 14.64
C ASN A 128 -0.67 7.94 14.14
N ILE A 129 -0.16 8.45 13.02
CA ILE A 129 1.12 8.06 12.42
C ILE A 129 2.28 8.23 13.41
N ALA A 130 2.31 9.34 14.16
CA ALA A 130 3.37 9.62 15.13
C ALA A 130 3.48 8.54 16.21
N LYS A 131 2.35 7.98 16.65
CA LYS A 131 2.32 6.91 17.65
C LYS A 131 2.91 5.61 17.09
N PHE A 132 2.60 5.28 15.84
CA PHE A 132 3.19 4.13 15.16
C PHE A 132 4.70 4.31 15.00
N VAL A 133 5.15 5.47 14.51
CA VAL A 133 6.57 5.78 14.32
C VAL A 133 7.34 5.68 15.62
N ALA A 134 6.78 6.20 16.74
CA ALA A 134 7.40 6.14 18.06
C ALA A 134 7.57 4.70 18.58
N SER A 135 6.72 3.77 18.16
CA SER A 135 6.79 2.35 18.53
C SER A 135 7.73 1.53 17.62
N TYR A 136 8.20 2.10 16.51
CA TYR A 136 9.03 1.41 15.53
C TYR A 136 10.52 1.68 15.77
N GLU A 137 11.29 0.62 15.99
CA GLU A 137 12.67 0.73 16.47
C GLU A 137 13.67 1.31 15.45
N HIS A 138 13.36 1.25 14.17
CA HIS A 138 14.31 1.61 13.10
C HIS A 138 14.16 3.05 12.58
N GLY A 139 13.30 3.85 13.21
CA GLY A 139 13.07 5.24 12.79
C GLY A 139 12.25 5.40 11.53
N SER A 140 12.15 6.62 11.06
CA SER A 140 11.37 6.96 9.88
C SER A 140 12.02 8.09 9.09
N ARG A 141 11.61 8.21 7.82
CA ARG A 141 12.01 9.31 6.93
C ARG A 141 10.78 10.02 6.40
N THR A 142 10.80 11.35 6.41
CA THR A 142 9.69 12.18 5.91
C THR A 142 9.98 12.63 4.47
N VAL A 143 9.01 12.46 3.59
CA VAL A 143 9.12 12.79 2.16
C VAL A 143 7.84 13.44 1.63
N LYS A 144 7.94 14.19 0.54
CA LYS A 144 6.76 14.67 -0.22
C LYS A 144 6.23 13.61 -1.18
N SER A 145 7.14 12.84 -1.74
CA SER A 145 6.82 11.67 -2.57
C SER A 145 7.93 10.64 -2.46
N LEU A 146 7.58 9.38 -2.67
CA LEU A 146 8.52 8.27 -2.66
C LEU A 146 8.70 7.77 -4.09
N SER A 147 9.89 7.95 -4.64
CA SER A 147 10.29 7.38 -5.93
C SER A 147 11.05 6.08 -5.69
N LEU A 148 10.60 5.01 -6.32
CA LEU A 148 11.22 3.69 -6.14
C LEU A 148 11.24 2.87 -7.43
N SER A 149 12.23 2.00 -7.49
CA SER A 149 12.35 0.97 -8.51
C SER A 149 12.87 -0.31 -7.86
N LYS A 150 12.76 -1.44 -8.53
CA LYS A 150 13.27 -2.72 -8.03
C LYS A 150 14.77 -2.67 -7.71
N LEU A 151 15.53 -1.83 -8.42
CA LEU A 151 16.97 -1.66 -8.24
C LEU A 151 17.36 -0.75 -7.07
N THR A 152 16.42 0.06 -6.56
CA THR A 152 16.67 1.05 -5.49
C THR A 152 16.05 0.67 -4.15
N LEU A 153 15.52 -0.54 -4.01
CA LEU A 153 14.99 -1.03 -2.75
C LEU A 153 16.11 -1.15 -1.71
N PRO A 154 15.86 -0.79 -0.43
CA PRO A 154 16.87 -0.94 0.62
C PRO A 154 17.23 -2.42 0.83
N GLU A 155 18.49 -2.69 1.14
CA GLU A 155 18.97 -4.04 1.44
C GLU A 155 18.79 -4.31 2.95
N ASP A 156 18.19 -5.46 3.26
CA ASP A 156 18.09 -6.03 4.62
C ASP A 156 17.44 -5.15 5.70
N VAL A 157 16.71 -4.11 5.31
CA VAL A 157 16.00 -3.23 6.26
C VAL A 157 14.60 -2.87 5.75
N THR A 158 13.67 -2.75 6.67
CA THR A 158 12.36 -2.13 6.41
C THR A 158 12.43 -0.66 6.81
N GLU A 159 12.09 0.23 5.89
CA GLU A 159 12.10 1.67 6.11
C GLU A 159 10.67 2.21 6.24
N VAL A 160 10.40 2.98 7.29
CA VAL A 160 9.12 3.67 7.46
C VAL A 160 9.17 5.03 6.78
N ILE A 161 8.24 5.27 5.88
CA ILE A 161 8.11 6.51 5.12
C ILE A 161 6.89 7.28 5.60
N VAL A 162 7.10 8.49 6.06
CA VAL A 162 6.05 9.43 6.46
C VAL A 162 5.92 10.50 5.37
N PHE A 163 4.72 10.73 4.89
CA PHE A 163 4.47 11.80 3.92
C PHE A 163 4.18 13.13 4.64
N GLU A 164 4.74 14.22 4.07
CA GLU A 164 4.45 15.58 4.53
C GLU A 164 2.99 15.99 4.25
#